data_4089e624444f9a106f9a79c2897974f1
#
_entry.id   4089e624444f9a106f9a79c2897974f1
#
_cell.length_a   1.000
_cell.length_b   1.000
_cell.length_c   1.000
_cell.angle_alpha   90.00
_cell.angle_beta   90.00
_cell.angle_gamma   90.00
#
_symmetry.space_group_name_H-M   'P 1'
#
loop_
_entity.id
_entity.type
_entity.pdbx_description
1 polymer ?
#
loop_
_entity_poly.entity_id
_entity_poly.type
_entity_poly.pdbx_seq_one_letter_code
_entity_poly.pdbx_strand_id
1 'polypeptide(L)'
;MDRRRFLAGLASGVFLARALAAPRPLRVGVEACPYCFMTILDARHAAQAVNPQGKAFFYDDPACLLDQLNGWGGPSLVAKEVYLADYAESSRTAPKWVAAEKALLYHNPRIRTPMGSGLLAFGSQEALERHLKERPERAGGRVLTWAEALKEGKKRTWVPTDFFPPPPKAP
;
A
#
# COMPACT_ATOMS: atom_id res chain seq x y z
N MET A 1 -18.50 -65.07 -11.84
CA MET A 1 -18.88 -63.80 -12.49
C MET A 1 -18.76 -62.68 -11.45
N ASP A 2 -17.56 -62.10 -11.31
CA ASP A 2 -17.26 -61.10 -10.29
C ASP A 2 -17.44 -59.67 -10.84
N ARG A 3 -18.36 -58.91 -10.26
CA ARG A 3 -18.57 -57.51 -10.53
C ARG A 3 -17.83 -56.70 -9.49
N ARG A 4 -16.57 -56.37 -9.75
CA ARG A 4 -15.82 -55.39 -8.97
C ARG A 4 -16.28 -54.00 -9.36
N ARG A 5 -17.03 -53.36 -8.46
CA ARG A 5 -17.38 -51.92 -8.56
C ARG A 5 -16.19 -51.05 -8.15
N PHE A 6 -15.58 -50.39 -9.12
CA PHE A 6 -14.60 -49.31 -8.89
C PHE A 6 -15.36 -48.09 -8.43
N LEU A 7 -15.24 -47.75 -7.17
CA LEU A 7 -15.65 -46.43 -6.66
C LEU A 7 -14.48 -45.45 -6.87
N ALA A 8 -14.57 -44.66 -7.94
CA ALA A 8 -13.68 -43.52 -8.15
C ALA A 8 -14.12 -42.39 -7.21
N GLY A 9 -13.38 -42.21 -6.11
CA GLY A 9 -13.56 -41.08 -5.21
C GLY A 9 -13.08 -39.78 -5.87
N LEU A 10 -14.00 -38.92 -6.24
CA LEU A 10 -13.72 -37.53 -6.62
C LEU A 10 -13.38 -36.75 -5.34
N ALA A 11 -12.08 -36.58 -5.08
CA ALA A 11 -11.60 -35.65 -4.08
C ALA A 11 -11.78 -34.22 -4.61
N SER A 12 -12.94 -33.61 -4.32
CA SER A 12 -13.16 -32.19 -4.56
C SER A 12 -12.29 -31.38 -3.60
N GLY A 13 -11.14 -30.94 -4.09
CA GLY A 13 -10.30 -29.98 -3.38
C GLY A 13 -11.04 -28.64 -3.27
N VAL A 14 -11.59 -28.34 -2.09
CA VAL A 14 -12.14 -27.04 -1.77
C VAL A 14 -10.95 -26.08 -1.64
N PHE A 15 -10.62 -25.36 -2.72
CA PHE A 15 -9.77 -24.19 -2.64
C PHE A 15 -10.54 -23.12 -1.86
N LEU A 16 -10.29 -23.00 -0.55
CA LEU A 16 -10.70 -21.83 0.22
C LEU A 16 -9.92 -20.64 -0.31
N ALA A 17 -10.48 -19.94 -1.30
CA ALA A 17 -10.02 -18.62 -1.67
C ALA A 17 -10.15 -17.75 -0.42
N ARG A 18 -9.01 -17.36 0.15
CA ARG A 18 -8.94 -16.47 1.32
C ARG A 18 -9.49 -15.12 0.85
N ALA A 19 -10.78 -14.87 1.12
CA ALA A 19 -11.38 -13.59 0.81
C ALA A 19 -10.63 -12.52 1.61
N LEU A 20 -9.98 -11.60 0.91
CA LEU A 20 -9.44 -10.38 1.52
C LEU A 20 -10.63 -9.63 2.13
N ALA A 21 -10.52 -9.21 3.37
CA ALA A 21 -11.54 -8.35 3.95
C ALA A 21 -11.61 -7.04 3.13
N ALA A 22 -12.82 -6.49 2.97
CA ALA A 22 -12.96 -5.22 2.27
C ALA A 22 -12.22 -4.11 3.04
N PRO A 23 -11.58 -3.16 2.33
CA PRO A 23 -10.92 -2.04 2.97
C PRO A 23 -11.93 -1.21 3.76
N ARG A 24 -11.50 -0.66 4.91
CA ARG A 24 -12.34 0.18 5.75
C ARG A 24 -12.50 1.56 5.11
N PRO A 25 -13.66 2.24 5.32
CA PRO A 25 -13.86 3.59 4.82
C PRO A 25 -12.92 4.58 5.49
N LEU A 26 -12.28 5.45 4.70
CA LEU A 26 -11.44 6.55 5.16
C LEU A 26 -12.30 7.79 5.37
N ARG A 27 -12.16 8.45 6.51
CA ARG A 27 -12.79 9.76 6.79
C ARG A 27 -11.73 10.86 6.59
N VAL A 28 -11.70 11.42 5.38
CA VAL A 28 -10.78 12.52 5.04
C VAL A 28 -11.07 13.74 5.92
N GLY A 29 -10.03 14.40 6.39
CA GLY A 29 -10.12 15.52 7.32
C GLY A 29 -10.34 15.12 8.80
N VAL A 30 -10.50 13.82 9.10
CA VAL A 30 -10.71 13.28 10.44
C VAL A 30 -9.61 12.32 10.86
N GLU A 31 -9.27 11.36 9.99
CA GLU A 31 -8.23 10.37 10.30
C GLU A 31 -6.84 11.01 10.25
N ALA A 32 -6.00 10.63 11.21
CA ALA A 32 -4.60 11.04 11.27
C ALA A 32 -3.68 9.86 10.96
N CYS A 33 -2.60 10.13 10.26
CA CYS A 33 -1.55 9.15 9.98
C CYS A 33 -0.83 8.77 11.28
N PRO A 34 -0.73 7.49 11.65
CA PRO A 34 -0.08 7.09 12.90
C PRO A 34 1.44 7.21 12.86
N TYR A 35 2.02 7.48 11.70
CA TYR A 35 3.46 7.63 11.51
C TYR A 35 3.91 9.09 11.59
N CYS A 36 3.30 9.98 10.80
CA CYS A 36 3.67 11.40 10.75
C CYS A 36 2.74 12.32 11.56
N PHE A 37 1.64 11.78 12.09
CA PHE A 37 0.61 12.48 12.88
C PHE A 37 -0.17 13.57 12.15
N MET A 38 0.01 13.69 10.82
CA MET A 38 -0.74 14.64 10.02
C MET A 38 -2.15 14.12 9.71
N THR A 39 -3.11 15.03 9.66
CA THR A 39 -4.47 14.73 9.20
C THR A 39 -4.45 14.41 7.70
N ILE A 40 -5.13 13.35 7.30
CA ILE A 40 -5.24 12.95 5.89
C ILE A 40 -6.20 13.89 5.18
N LEU A 41 -5.68 14.72 4.28
CA LEU A 41 -6.45 15.74 3.55
C LEU A 41 -6.67 15.41 2.07
N ASP A 42 -5.97 14.40 1.55
CA ASP A 42 -6.07 13.96 0.15
C ASP A 42 -6.04 12.44 0.06
N ALA A 43 -7.21 11.85 -0.17
CA ALA A 43 -7.37 10.41 -0.22
C ALA A 43 -6.63 9.73 -1.39
N ARG A 44 -6.18 10.49 -2.40
CA ARG A 44 -5.43 9.92 -3.55
C ARG A 44 -4.06 9.38 -3.16
N HIS A 45 -3.51 9.86 -2.06
CA HIS A 45 -2.22 9.41 -1.52
C HIS A 45 -2.37 8.44 -0.37
N ALA A 46 -3.60 8.14 0.04
CA ALA A 46 -3.83 7.35 1.24
C ALA A 46 -3.38 5.90 1.10
N ALA A 47 -2.91 5.35 2.20
CA ALA A 47 -2.71 3.92 2.36
C ALA A 47 -3.43 3.41 3.60
N GLN A 48 -3.77 2.12 3.62
CA GLN A 48 -4.43 1.47 4.74
C GLN A 48 -3.73 0.17 5.07
N ALA A 49 -3.48 -0.07 6.35
CA ALA A 49 -3.09 -1.38 6.85
C ALA A 49 -4.13 -1.89 7.84
N VAL A 50 -4.44 -3.17 7.76
CA VAL A 50 -5.30 -3.87 8.73
C VAL A 50 -4.44 -4.85 9.50
N ASN A 51 -4.42 -4.75 10.82
CA ASN A 51 -3.65 -5.66 11.65
C ASN A 51 -4.36 -7.03 11.82
N PRO A 52 -3.72 -8.04 12.42
CA PRO A 52 -4.34 -9.36 12.65
C PRO A 52 -5.62 -9.31 13.47
N GLN A 53 -5.81 -8.30 14.32
CA GLN A 53 -7.00 -8.08 15.14
C GLN A 53 -8.15 -7.36 14.38
N GLY A 54 -7.93 -7.01 13.09
CA GLY A 54 -8.92 -6.35 12.25
C GLY A 54 -9.01 -4.83 12.44
N LYS A 55 -8.08 -4.22 13.21
CA LYS A 55 -7.98 -2.77 13.34
C LYS A 55 -7.33 -2.17 12.10
N ALA A 56 -7.98 -1.17 11.51
CA ALA A 56 -7.44 -0.41 10.39
C ALA A 56 -6.62 0.80 10.88
N PHE A 57 -5.53 1.07 10.15
CA PHE A 57 -4.68 2.25 10.30
C PHE A 57 -4.59 2.93 8.93
N PHE A 58 -4.74 4.24 8.90
CA PHE A 58 -4.72 5.02 7.68
C PHE A 58 -3.48 5.91 7.65
N TYR A 59 -2.87 6.02 6.48
CA TYR A 59 -1.66 6.80 6.25
C TYR A 59 -1.93 7.81 5.15
N ASP A 60 -1.33 8.98 5.27
CA ASP A 60 -1.45 10.08 4.30
C ASP A 60 -0.53 9.93 3.07
N ASP A 61 0.47 9.03 3.18
CA ASP A 61 1.44 8.74 2.13
C ASP A 61 1.83 7.24 2.19
N PRO A 62 1.94 6.52 1.06
CA PRO A 62 2.42 5.14 1.06
C PRO A 62 3.78 4.95 1.73
N ALA A 63 4.63 5.98 1.71
CA ALA A 63 5.94 5.98 2.37
C ALA A 63 5.84 5.82 3.88
N CYS A 64 4.88 6.51 4.52
CA CYS A 64 4.66 6.39 5.96
C CYS A 64 4.33 4.96 6.35
N LEU A 65 3.50 4.29 5.56
CA LEU A 65 3.17 2.89 5.81
C LEU A 65 4.37 1.98 5.57
N LEU A 66 5.11 2.16 4.48
CA LEU A 66 6.32 1.38 4.15
C LEU A 66 7.37 1.51 5.26
N ASP A 67 7.59 2.72 5.75
CA ASP A 67 8.56 2.99 6.80
C ASP A 67 8.14 2.35 8.12
N GLN A 68 6.86 2.46 8.51
CA GLN A 68 6.38 1.81 9.73
C GLN A 68 6.41 0.29 9.66
N LEU A 69 6.10 -0.31 8.50
CA LEU A 69 6.22 -1.76 8.29
C LEU A 69 7.66 -2.25 8.41
N ASN A 70 8.64 -1.40 8.09
CA ASN A 70 10.07 -1.69 8.21
C ASN A 70 10.67 -1.28 9.57
N GLY A 71 9.86 -0.77 10.51
CA GLY A 71 10.31 -0.39 11.85
C GLY A 71 11.03 0.95 11.95
N TRP A 72 10.95 1.79 10.92
CA TRP A 72 11.45 3.16 11.01
C TRP A 72 10.49 4.01 11.87
N GLY A 73 11.06 4.87 12.72
CA GLY A 73 10.26 5.79 13.54
C GLY A 73 9.49 5.16 14.70
N GLY A 74 9.70 3.87 15.02
CA GLY A 74 9.02 3.20 16.13
C GLY A 74 8.83 1.70 15.92
N PRO A 75 7.98 1.04 16.71
CA PRO A 75 7.69 -0.38 16.56
C PRO A 75 7.10 -0.69 15.19
N SER A 76 7.57 -1.78 14.57
CA SER A 76 7.03 -2.26 13.30
C SER A 76 5.54 -2.60 13.43
N LEU A 77 4.75 -2.20 12.45
CA LEU A 77 3.38 -2.65 12.34
C LEU A 77 3.34 -4.06 11.74
N VAL A 78 2.62 -4.97 12.37
CA VAL A 78 2.25 -6.25 11.77
C VAL A 78 0.94 -6.04 11.02
N ALA A 79 1.01 -6.04 9.69
CA ALA A 79 -0.17 -5.94 8.83
C ALA A 79 -0.58 -7.31 8.30
N LYS A 80 -1.88 -7.60 8.36
CA LYS A 80 -2.51 -8.75 7.72
C LYS A 80 -2.92 -8.44 6.28
N GLU A 81 -3.37 -7.21 6.06
CA GLU A 81 -3.83 -6.70 4.78
C GLU A 81 -3.34 -5.27 4.58
N VAL A 82 -2.97 -4.95 3.36
CA VAL A 82 -2.54 -3.60 2.97
C VAL A 82 -3.25 -3.18 1.69
N TYR A 83 -3.74 -1.94 1.71
CA TYR A 83 -4.40 -1.32 0.58
C TYR A 83 -3.75 0.04 0.28
N LEU A 84 -3.65 0.37 -0.99
CA LEU A 84 -3.17 1.65 -1.48
C LEU A 84 -4.29 2.33 -2.27
N ALA A 85 -4.39 3.64 -2.19
CA ALA A 85 -5.30 4.38 -3.04
C ALA A 85 -4.74 4.43 -4.47
N ASP A 86 -5.52 3.98 -5.46
CA ASP A 86 -5.20 4.20 -6.86
C ASP A 86 -5.25 5.70 -7.15
N TYR A 87 -4.09 6.30 -7.41
CA TYR A 87 -3.98 7.75 -7.58
C TYR A 87 -4.82 8.29 -8.73
N ALA A 88 -4.92 7.53 -9.83
CA ALA A 88 -5.64 7.94 -11.02
C ALA A 88 -7.16 7.82 -10.88
N GLU A 89 -7.62 6.84 -10.09
CA GLU A 89 -9.04 6.50 -9.95
C GLU A 89 -9.67 7.05 -8.66
N SER A 90 -8.84 7.56 -7.74
CA SER A 90 -9.29 8.17 -6.49
C SER A 90 -9.60 9.66 -6.66
N SER A 91 -10.53 10.17 -5.87
CA SER A 91 -10.72 11.62 -5.67
C SER A 91 -9.99 12.10 -4.42
N ARG A 92 -9.94 13.41 -4.19
CA ARG A 92 -9.36 13.97 -2.96
C ARG A 92 -10.12 13.54 -1.69
N THR A 93 -11.38 13.21 -1.82
CA THR A 93 -12.28 12.90 -0.69
C THR A 93 -12.61 11.41 -0.57
N ALA A 94 -12.33 10.61 -1.61
CA ALA A 94 -12.67 9.19 -1.63
C ALA A 94 -11.58 8.36 -2.33
N PRO A 95 -10.96 7.40 -1.63
CA PRO A 95 -9.98 6.51 -2.21
C PRO A 95 -10.65 5.39 -3.01
N LYS A 96 -10.08 5.03 -4.15
CA LYS A 96 -10.28 3.75 -4.81
C LYS A 96 -9.18 2.81 -4.34
N TRP A 97 -9.53 1.89 -3.46
CA TRP A 97 -8.55 0.99 -2.85
C TRP A 97 -8.13 -0.14 -3.79
N VAL A 98 -6.84 -0.42 -3.81
CA VAL A 98 -6.22 -1.57 -4.47
C VAL A 98 -5.39 -2.32 -3.45
N ALA A 99 -5.47 -3.66 -3.45
CA ALA A 99 -4.58 -4.47 -2.60
C ALA A 99 -3.11 -4.22 -3.00
N ALA A 100 -2.25 -4.03 -1.99
CA ALA A 100 -0.87 -3.60 -2.23
C ALA A 100 -0.09 -4.56 -3.14
N GLU A 101 -0.34 -5.87 -3.05
CA GLU A 101 0.30 -6.88 -3.88
C GLU A 101 -0.08 -6.77 -5.37
N LYS A 102 -1.18 -6.09 -5.68
CA LYS A 102 -1.67 -5.84 -7.05
C LYS A 102 -1.35 -4.44 -7.55
N ALA A 103 -0.96 -3.54 -6.65
CA ALA A 103 -0.66 -2.18 -6.99
C ALA A 103 0.73 -2.04 -7.63
N LEU A 104 0.85 -1.09 -8.54
CA LEU A 104 2.11 -0.57 -9.03
C LEU A 104 2.46 0.69 -8.24
N LEU A 105 3.65 0.76 -7.68
CA LEU A 105 4.19 1.96 -7.05
C LEU A 105 5.08 2.69 -8.05
N TYR A 106 4.72 3.93 -8.36
CA TYR A 106 5.53 4.80 -9.19
C TYR A 106 6.30 5.78 -8.32
N HIS A 107 7.63 5.71 -8.38
CA HIS A 107 8.52 6.59 -7.63
C HIS A 107 9.20 7.60 -8.53
N ASN A 108 8.94 8.87 -8.27
CA ASN A 108 9.68 9.97 -8.88
C ASN A 108 9.86 11.09 -7.83
N PRO A 109 11.08 11.38 -7.37
CA PRO A 109 11.34 12.36 -6.31
C PRO A 109 10.94 13.81 -6.69
N ARG A 110 10.64 14.08 -7.96
CA ARG A 110 10.12 15.37 -8.42
C ARG A 110 8.61 15.53 -8.18
N ILE A 111 7.90 14.43 -7.88
CA ILE A 111 6.46 14.49 -7.57
C ILE A 111 6.30 14.90 -6.11
N ARG A 112 5.48 15.91 -5.88
CA ARG A 112 5.10 16.32 -4.54
C ARG A 112 4.02 15.39 -3.99
N THR A 113 4.31 14.76 -2.87
CA THR A 113 3.38 13.95 -2.08
C THR A 113 3.34 14.49 -0.65
N PRO A 114 2.38 14.11 0.18
CA PRO A 114 2.25 14.65 1.54
C PRO A 114 3.55 14.63 2.34
N MET A 115 4.31 13.53 2.25
CA MET A 115 5.59 13.37 2.96
C MET A 115 6.82 13.57 2.08
N GLY A 116 6.67 14.13 0.87
CA GLY A 116 7.79 14.35 -0.03
C GLY A 116 8.45 13.08 -0.56
N SER A 117 7.82 11.95 -0.42
CA SER A 117 8.35 10.64 -0.83
C SER A 117 8.45 10.46 -2.35
N GLY A 118 7.62 11.17 -3.10
CA GLY A 118 7.48 10.99 -4.54
C GLY A 118 6.84 9.67 -4.96
N LEU A 119 6.17 8.94 -4.03
CA LEU A 119 5.48 7.70 -4.30
C LEU A 119 4.01 7.92 -4.65
N LEU A 120 3.58 7.35 -5.77
CA LEU A 120 2.17 7.22 -6.15
C LEU A 120 1.84 5.75 -6.36
N ALA A 121 0.62 5.33 -6.02
CA ALA A 121 0.14 3.99 -6.30
C ALA A 121 -0.89 3.99 -7.43
N PHE A 122 -0.88 2.95 -8.26
CA PHE A 122 -1.81 2.75 -9.37
C PHE A 122 -2.32 1.31 -9.37
N GLY A 123 -3.57 1.13 -9.75
CA GLY A 123 -4.21 -0.19 -9.81
C GLY A 123 -3.87 -0.98 -11.07
N SER A 124 -3.34 -0.32 -12.10
CA SER A 124 -2.95 -0.97 -13.35
C SER A 124 -1.88 -0.17 -14.10
N GLN A 125 -1.22 -0.84 -15.03
CA GLN A 125 -0.25 -0.21 -15.94
C GLN A 125 -0.92 0.85 -16.81
N GLU A 126 -2.12 0.58 -17.30
CA GLU A 126 -2.88 1.51 -18.16
C GLU A 126 -3.24 2.80 -17.39
N ALA A 127 -3.59 2.69 -16.10
CA ALA A 127 -3.87 3.84 -15.25
C ALA A 127 -2.62 4.72 -15.08
N LEU A 128 -1.47 4.09 -14.85
CA LEU A 128 -0.18 4.79 -14.78
C LEU A 128 0.17 5.48 -16.10
N GLU A 129 0.07 4.78 -17.22
CA GLU A 129 0.41 5.30 -18.55
C GLU A 129 -0.50 6.48 -18.92
N ARG A 130 -1.81 6.35 -18.70
CA ARG A 130 -2.77 7.46 -18.88
C ARG A 130 -2.39 8.67 -18.05
N HIS A 131 -2.04 8.45 -16.77
CA HIS A 131 -1.60 9.52 -15.87
C HIS A 131 -0.34 10.23 -16.37
N LEU A 132 0.66 9.49 -16.83
CA LEU A 132 1.90 10.06 -17.35
C LEU A 132 1.71 10.75 -18.69
N LYS A 133 0.76 10.31 -19.52
CA LYS A 133 0.38 11.00 -20.75
C LYS A 133 -0.29 12.34 -20.48
N GLU A 134 -1.16 12.40 -19.47
CA GLU A 134 -1.83 13.64 -19.03
C GLU A 134 -0.89 14.58 -18.25
N ARG A 135 0.16 14.04 -17.66
CA ARG A 135 1.14 14.75 -16.82
C ARG A 135 2.57 14.41 -17.22
N PRO A 136 3.02 14.82 -18.42
CA PRO A 136 4.34 14.45 -18.94
C PRO A 136 5.51 14.97 -18.08
N GLU A 137 5.29 16.03 -17.32
CA GLU A 137 6.27 16.55 -16.35
C GLU A 137 6.59 15.58 -15.20
N ARG A 138 5.73 14.58 -14.99
CA ARG A 138 5.93 13.52 -13.99
C ARG A 138 6.64 12.29 -14.52
N ALA A 139 6.97 12.24 -15.81
CA ALA A 139 7.68 11.12 -16.41
C ALA A 139 9.12 10.99 -15.89
N GLY A 140 9.77 9.86 -16.19
CA GLY A 140 11.16 9.59 -15.82
C GLY A 140 11.33 9.05 -14.39
N GLY A 141 10.26 8.61 -13.75
CA GLY A 141 10.30 7.81 -12.53
C GLY A 141 10.50 6.32 -12.82
N ARG A 142 10.49 5.51 -11.78
CA ARG A 142 10.59 4.05 -11.85
C ARG A 142 9.34 3.40 -11.27
N VAL A 143 8.97 2.27 -11.83
CA VAL A 143 7.88 1.44 -11.34
C VAL A 143 8.46 0.38 -10.40
N LEU A 144 7.79 0.14 -9.30
CA LEU A 144 8.12 -0.84 -8.28
C LEU A 144 6.89 -1.69 -7.99
N THR A 145 7.09 -2.97 -7.74
CA THR A 145 6.12 -3.80 -7.05
C THR A 145 6.11 -3.47 -5.55
N TRP A 146 5.03 -3.85 -4.86
CA TRP A 146 4.97 -3.73 -3.40
C TRP A 146 6.14 -4.43 -2.70
N ALA A 147 6.50 -5.64 -3.15
CA ALA A 147 7.60 -6.41 -2.58
C ALA A 147 8.96 -5.70 -2.75
N GLU A 148 9.20 -5.07 -3.90
CA GLU A 148 10.42 -4.29 -4.15
C GLU A 148 10.48 -3.05 -3.27
N ALA A 149 9.37 -2.34 -3.10
CA ALA A 149 9.29 -1.18 -2.22
C ALA A 149 9.55 -1.54 -0.76
N LEU A 150 8.97 -2.64 -0.26
CA LEU A 150 9.26 -3.17 1.07
C LEU A 150 10.73 -3.55 1.25
N LYS A 151 11.31 -4.25 0.26
CA LYS A 151 12.73 -4.66 0.30
C LYS A 151 13.67 -3.45 0.31
N GLU A 152 13.35 -2.42 -0.46
CA GLU A 152 14.13 -1.18 -0.48
C GLU A 152 13.99 -0.43 0.84
N GLY A 153 12.79 -0.37 1.41
CA GLY A 153 12.50 0.24 2.70
C GLY A 153 13.21 -0.38 3.89
N LYS A 154 13.73 -1.62 3.77
CA LYS A 154 14.63 -2.21 4.78
C LYS A 154 16.01 -1.54 4.84
N LYS A 155 16.43 -0.90 3.77
CA LYS A 155 17.77 -0.30 3.62
C LYS A 155 17.78 1.20 3.89
N ARG A 156 16.67 1.86 3.64
CA ARG A 156 16.50 3.31 3.80
C ARG A 156 15.04 3.65 4.02
N THR A 157 14.79 4.79 4.64
CA THR A 157 13.44 5.36 4.74
C THR A 157 12.94 5.82 3.37
N TRP A 158 11.63 5.74 3.17
CA TRP A 158 10.96 6.34 2.01
C TRP A 158 10.58 7.80 2.28
N VAL A 159 10.24 8.12 3.54
CA VAL A 159 10.05 9.50 3.96
C VAL A 159 11.43 10.17 4.05
N PRO A 160 11.64 11.34 3.43
CA PRO A 160 12.89 12.08 3.56
C PRO A 160 13.25 12.34 5.03
N THR A 161 14.52 12.12 5.38
CA THR A 161 15.01 12.17 6.78
C THR A 161 14.94 13.55 7.43
N ASP A 162 14.76 14.58 6.64
CA ASP A 162 14.57 15.96 7.11
C ASP A 162 13.25 16.15 7.89
N PHE A 163 12.28 15.26 7.70
CA PHE A 163 11.00 15.29 8.42
C PHE A 163 11.06 14.63 9.80
N PHE A 164 11.98 13.70 10.01
CA PHE A 164 12.10 12.96 11.28
C PHE A 164 13.56 12.85 11.71
N PRO A 165 13.87 12.99 12.98
CA PRO A 165 15.19 12.65 13.46
C PRO A 165 15.48 11.17 13.17
N PRO A 166 16.72 10.81 12.85
CA PRO A 166 17.09 9.41 12.65
C PRO A 166 16.72 8.62 13.93
N PRO A 167 16.29 7.36 13.78
CA PRO A 167 15.99 6.52 14.94
C PRO A 167 17.22 6.48 15.84
N PRO A 168 17.05 6.45 17.17
CA PRO A 168 18.17 6.31 18.10
C PRO A 168 18.95 5.07 17.69
N LYS A 169 20.28 5.21 17.58
CA LYS A 169 21.16 4.06 17.31
C LYS A 169 20.86 3.00 18.36
N ALA A 170 20.58 1.78 17.91
CA ALA A 170 20.44 0.65 18.81
C ALA A 170 21.68 0.53 19.71
N PRO A 171 21.52 0.21 21.00
CA PRO A 171 22.62 0.06 21.96
C PRO A 171 23.58 -1.04 21.56
#